data_7024154a3aa5ca93e5e8fe3a62390e1a
#
_entry.id   7024154a3aa5ca93e5e8fe3a62390e1a
#
_cell.length_a   1.000
_cell.length_b   1.000
_cell.length_c   1.000
_cell.angle_alpha   90.00
_cell.angle_beta   90.00
_cell.angle_gamma   90.00
#
_symmetry.space_group_name_H-M   'P 1'
#
loop_
_entity.id
_entity.type
_entity.pdbx_description
1 polymer ?
#
loop_
_entity_poly.entity_id
_entity_poly.type
_entity_poly.pdbx_seq_one_letter_code
_entity_poly.pdbx_strand_id
1 'polypeptide(L)'
;NGEIPGIGKDEKLLLVCSRAKRAYFLQNRLRYYGYRHTVVLEGATTFNDVRVKGAAAVSPEDITRVKALGFLFDKRTADKFNARVITRNGKITADEHRAIAEAAKRFGSGEVTMTTRLTMEIQGVPYVNIEPLREFLAQAGLETGGTGSKVRPVVSCKGTTCQYGLIDTFALSEEIHERFYHGYRDVKLPHKFKIAVGGCPNNCVKPD
;
A
#
# COMPACT_ATOMS: atom_id res chain seq x y z
N ASN A 1 -34.81 -18.83 17.99
CA ASN A 1 -35.52 -17.70 18.62
C ASN A 1 -35.02 -16.44 17.93
N GLY A 2 -35.87 -15.69 17.25
CA GLY A 2 -35.49 -14.49 16.47
C GLY A 2 -35.33 -13.23 17.33
N GLU A 3 -34.93 -13.35 18.58
CA GLU A 3 -34.75 -12.24 19.49
C GLU A 3 -33.28 -11.85 19.58
N ILE A 4 -33.02 -10.54 19.53
CA ILE A 4 -31.65 -10.00 19.73
C ILE A 4 -31.54 -9.66 21.23
N PRO A 5 -30.59 -10.29 21.97
CA PRO A 5 -30.44 -10.04 23.39
C PRO A 5 -30.18 -8.55 23.66
N GLY A 6 -30.96 -7.96 24.60
CA GLY A 6 -30.83 -6.59 25.02
C GLY A 6 -31.42 -5.53 24.07
N ILE A 7 -32.12 -5.91 23.01
CA ILE A 7 -32.75 -4.96 22.06
C ILE A 7 -34.26 -5.21 21.99
N GLY A 8 -35.03 -4.16 22.33
CA GLY A 8 -36.50 -4.17 22.20
C GLY A 8 -36.95 -4.14 20.73
N LYS A 9 -38.15 -4.72 20.47
CA LYS A 9 -38.71 -4.81 19.09
C LYS A 9 -39.07 -3.43 18.49
N ASP A 10 -39.29 -2.45 19.34
CA ASP A 10 -39.64 -1.07 18.95
C ASP A 10 -38.44 -0.14 18.87
N GLU A 11 -37.23 -0.64 19.14
CA GLU A 11 -36.02 0.13 19.01
C GLU A 11 -35.63 0.33 17.53
N LYS A 12 -34.99 1.48 17.25
CA LYS A 12 -34.47 1.80 15.90
C LYS A 12 -33.16 1.08 15.66
N LEU A 13 -33.15 0.17 14.68
CA LEU A 13 -31.98 -0.60 14.28
C LEU A 13 -31.41 -0.07 12.96
N LEU A 14 -30.16 0.33 12.97
CA LEU A 14 -29.40 0.68 11.77
C LEU A 14 -28.55 -0.51 11.32
N LEU A 15 -28.89 -1.07 10.17
CA LEU A 15 -28.22 -2.23 9.58
C LEU A 15 -27.18 -1.76 8.55
N VAL A 16 -25.93 -2.13 8.76
CA VAL A 16 -24.78 -1.66 7.97
C VAL A 16 -24.14 -2.81 7.21
N CYS A 17 -23.92 -2.66 5.91
CA CYS A 17 -23.24 -3.65 5.08
C CYS A 17 -22.56 -2.98 3.89
N SER A 18 -21.37 -3.44 3.51
CA SER A 18 -20.59 -2.87 2.39
C SER A 18 -21.32 -2.77 1.06
N ARG A 19 -22.22 -3.72 0.79
CA ARG A 19 -22.98 -3.79 -0.48
C ARG A 19 -24.49 -3.82 -0.24
N ALA A 20 -24.98 -3.44 0.92
CA ALA A 20 -26.35 -3.47 1.35
C ALA A 20 -27.03 -4.86 1.33
N LYS A 21 -26.64 -5.77 0.43
CA LYS A 21 -27.33 -7.05 0.19
C LYS A 21 -27.56 -7.87 1.46
N ARG A 22 -26.52 -8.06 2.30
CA ARG A 22 -26.66 -8.80 3.57
C ARG A 22 -27.52 -8.06 4.58
N ALA A 23 -27.46 -6.73 4.61
CA ALA A 23 -28.27 -5.90 5.48
C ALA A 23 -29.75 -5.97 5.10
N TYR A 24 -30.11 -6.01 3.82
CA TYR A 24 -31.49 -6.23 3.36
C TYR A 24 -32.02 -7.60 3.75
N PHE A 25 -31.25 -8.68 3.60
CA PHE A 25 -31.67 -10.00 4.07
C PHE A 25 -31.90 -10.02 5.57
N LEU A 26 -31.02 -9.39 6.35
CA LEU A 26 -31.18 -9.28 7.78
C LEU A 26 -32.38 -8.41 8.15
N GLN A 27 -32.62 -7.31 7.46
CA GLN A 27 -33.80 -6.45 7.66
C GLN A 27 -35.10 -7.23 7.48
N ASN A 28 -35.24 -7.99 6.39
CA ASN A 28 -36.45 -8.79 6.13
C ASN A 28 -36.66 -9.86 7.21
N ARG A 29 -35.56 -10.49 7.65
CA ARG A 29 -35.63 -11.49 8.72
C ARG A 29 -36.01 -10.86 10.07
N LEU A 30 -35.49 -9.70 10.41
CA LEU A 30 -35.83 -8.98 11.63
C LEU A 30 -37.28 -8.51 11.62
N ARG A 31 -37.77 -8.00 10.49
CA ARG A 31 -39.19 -7.63 10.32
C ARG A 31 -40.13 -8.84 10.53
N TYR A 32 -39.74 -10.00 10.04
CA TYR A 32 -40.48 -11.24 10.28
C TYR A 32 -40.60 -11.59 11.77
N TYR A 33 -39.54 -11.29 12.55
CA TYR A 33 -39.52 -11.47 14.01
C TYR A 33 -40.10 -10.28 14.80
N GLY A 34 -40.69 -9.30 14.12
CA GLY A 34 -41.43 -8.20 14.73
C GLY A 34 -40.62 -6.93 15.03
N TYR A 35 -39.37 -6.81 14.57
CA TYR A 35 -38.61 -5.57 14.66
C TYR A 35 -39.06 -4.60 13.57
N ARG A 36 -39.84 -3.59 13.93
CA ARG A 36 -40.52 -2.70 12.96
C ARG A 36 -39.66 -1.55 12.45
N HIS A 37 -38.73 -1.08 13.26
CA HIS A 37 -37.93 0.13 12.99
C HIS A 37 -36.52 -0.21 12.53
N THR A 38 -36.39 -0.92 11.40
CA THR A 38 -35.11 -1.31 10.82
C THR A 38 -34.83 -0.48 9.57
N VAL A 39 -33.65 0.18 9.54
CA VAL A 39 -33.15 0.96 8.40
C VAL A 39 -31.87 0.32 7.88
N VAL A 40 -31.75 0.18 6.58
CA VAL A 40 -30.52 -0.26 5.91
C VAL A 40 -29.78 0.95 5.39
N LEU A 41 -28.52 1.10 5.81
CA LEU A 41 -27.62 2.09 5.25
C LEU A 41 -26.85 1.45 4.08
N GLU A 42 -27.20 1.81 2.87
CA GLU A 42 -26.53 1.33 1.68
C GLU A 42 -25.12 1.89 1.58
N GLY A 43 -24.16 1.01 1.24
CA GLY A 43 -22.76 1.42 1.06
C GLY A 43 -22.08 1.89 2.35
N ALA A 44 -22.65 1.63 3.52
CA ALA A 44 -22.16 2.19 4.79
C ALA A 44 -20.70 1.82 5.12
N THR A 45 -20.22 0.68 4.64
CA THR A 45 -18.79 0.33 4.81
C THR A 45 -17.89 0.87 3.69
N THR A 46 -18.46 1.36 2.59
CA THR A 46 -17.78 2.21 1.60
C THR A 46 -17.83 3.69 2.02
N PHE A 47 -18.76 4.06 2.92
CA PHE A 47 -18.82 5.33 3.62
C PHE A 47 -18.10 5.31 4.98
N ASN A 48 -17.30 4.29 5.28
CA ASN A 48 -16.34 4.32 6.39
C ASN A 48 -15.23 5.38 6.19
N ASP A 49 -15.30 6.14 5.12
CA ASP A 49 -14.93 7.53 5.08
C ASP A 49 -15.93 8.36 5.92
N VAL A 50 -16.02 8.06 7.18
CA VAL A 50 -16.40 9.12 8.12
C VAL A 50 -15.18 10.04 8.13
N ARG A 51 -15.14 10.92 7.13
CA ARG A 51 -14.35 12.14 7.23
C ARG A 51 -14.79 12.76 8.54
N VAL A 52 -13.93 12.68 9.53
CA VAL A 52 -14.11 13.46 10.73
C VAL A 52 -14.31 14.88 10.20
N LYS A 53 -15.50 15.47 10.41
CA LYS A 53 -15.78 16.84 10.00
C LYS A 53 -14.69 17.68 10.64
N GLY A 54 -13.72 18.15 9.85
CA GLY A 54 -12.55 18.89 10.34
C GLY A 54 -11.18 18.39 9.84
N ALA A 55 -11.05 17.16 9.36
CA ALA A 55 -9.84 16.78 8.63
C ALA A 55 -9.94 17.37 7.22
N ALA A 56 -9.12 18.36 6.90
CA ALA A 56 -9.02 18.88 5.53
C ALA A 56 -8.67 17.72 4.59
N ALA A 57 -9.48 17.51 3.55
CA ALA A 57 -9.18 16.53 2.53
C ALA A 57 -7.82 16.87 1.91
N VAL A 58 -6.95 15.86 1.73
CA VAL A 58 -5.64 16.08 1.08
C VAL A 58 -5.88 16.63 -0.32
N SER A 59 -5.25 17.73 -0.66
CA SER A 59 -5.45 18.41 -1.95
C SER A 59 -4.94 17.52 -3.11
N PRO A 60 -5.50 17.65 -4.33
CA PRO A 60 -4.98 16.94 -5.50
C PRO A 60 -3.49 17.25 -5.79
N GLU A 61 -3.06 18.49 -5.49
CA GLU A 61 -1.69 18.94 -5.61
C GLU A 61 -0.79 18.17 -4.63
N ASP A 62 -1.21 18.04 -3.37
CA ASP A 62 -0.50 17.28 -2.35
C ASP A 62 -0.43 15.80 -2.69
N ILE A 63 -1.52 15.21 -3.17
CA ILE A 63 -1.52 13.81 -3.63
C ILE A 63 -0.48 13.63 -4.75
N THR A 64 -0.39 14.57 -5.68
CA THR A 64 0.58 14.53 -6.77
C THR A 64 2.01 14.69 -6.24
N ARG A 65 2.21 15.62 -5.31
CA ARG A 65 3.50 15.88 -4.66
C ARG A 65 4.01 14.64 -3.91
N VAL A 66 3.20 14.06 -3.03
CA VAL A 66 3.63 12.90 -2.23
C VAL A 66 3.77 11.63 -3.08
N LYS A 67 3.02 11.53 -4.18
CA LYS A 67 3.22 10.46 -5.17
C LYS A 67 4.64 10.48 -5.73
N ALA A 68 5.20 11.64 -6.00
CA ALA A 68 6.59 11.76 -6.47
C ALA A 68 7.61 11.26 -5.42
N LEU A 69 7.24 11.28 -4.14
CA LEU A 69 8.05 10.79 -3.02
C LEU A 69 7.86 9.30 -2.72
N GLY A 70 7.02 8.59 -3.48
CA GLY A 70 6.77 7.16 -3.29
C GLY A 70 5.49 6.83 -2.54
N PHE A 71 4.63 7.81 -2.23
CA PHE A 71 3.38 7.58 -1.53
C PHE A 71 2.22 7.48 -2.51
N LEU A 72 1.63 6.30 -2.60
CA LEU A 72 0.51 6.01 -3.49
C LEU A 72 -0.80 6.17 -2.71
N PHE A 73 -1.67 7.05 -3.20
CA PHE A 73 -2.98 7.27 -2.60
C PHE A 73 -3.80 5.98 -2.58
N ASP A 74 -4.34 5.63 -1.41
CA ASP A 74 -5.25 4.49 -1.29
C ASP A 74 -6.66 4.91 -1.70
N LYS A 75 -7.16 4.31 -2.78
CA LYS A 75 -8.51 4.58 -3.30
C LYS A 75 -9.64 4.06 -2.40
N ARG A 76 -9.34 3.17 -1.48
CA ARG A 76 -10.33 2.51 -0.61
C ARG A 76 -10.48 3.20 0.73
N THR A 77 -9.45 3.90 1.17
CA THR A 77 -9.42 4.55 2.48
C THR A 77 -9.01 6.01 2.30
N ALA A 78 -9.90 6.94 2.65
CA ALA A 78 -9.63 8.36 2.51
C ALA A 78 -8.39 8.77 3.31
N ASP A 79 -7.64 9.71 2.74
CA ASP A 79 -6.48 10.37 3.33
C ASP A 79 -5.35 9.42 3.77
N LYS A 80 -5.34 8.18 3.24
CA LYS A 80 -4.27 7.21 3.47
C LYS A 80 -3.49 6.90 2.21
N PHE A 81 -2.24 6.53 2.43
CA PHE A 81 -1.26 6.27 1.41
C PHE A 81 -0.55 4.94 1.66
N ASN A 82 -0.02 4.37 0.60
CA ASN A 82 0.86 3.22 0.66
C ASN A 82 2.28 3.70 0.34
N ALA A 83 3.18 3.62 1.31
CA ALA A 83 4.55 4.11 1.21
C ALA A 83 5.44 3.06 0.56
N ARG A 84 5.97 3.34 -0.62
CA ARG A 84 6.90 2.44 -1.31
C ARG A 84 8.31 2.66 -0.82
N VAL A 85 8.85 1.67 -0.12
CA VAL A 85 10.24 1.60 0.34
C VAL A 85 11.10 0.91 -0.71
N ILE A 86 12.22 1.54 -1.06
CA ILE A 86 13.19 1.02 -2.02
C ILE A 86 14.06 -0.02 -1.35
N THR A 87 14.18 -1.17 -1.99
CA THR A 87 15.00 -2.28 -1.51
C THR A 87 16.02 -2.60 -2.58
N ARG A 88 17.22 -2.37 -2.45
CA ARG A 88 18.27 -2.67 -3.46
C ARG A 88 18.01 -3.99 -4.22
N ASN A 89 17.07 -3.95 -5.17
CA ASN A 89 16.66 -5.08 -6.03
C ASN A 89 16.10 -6.29 -5.26
N GLY A 90 15.39 -6.04 -4.15
CA GLY A 90 14.81 -7.07 -3.29
C GLY A 90 15.76 -7.62 -2.24
N LYS A 91 16.99 -7.09 -2.15
CA LYS A 91 17.97 -7.46 -1.14
C LYS A 91 17.97 -6.40 -0.04
N ILE A 92 17.63 -6.81 1.17
CA ILE A 92 17.65 -5.98 2.37
C ILE A 92 18.30 -6.76 3.52
N THR A 93 18.88 -6.03 4.46
CA THR A 93 19.41 -6.64 5.68
C THR A 93 18.30 -6.94 6.68
N ALA A 94 18.61 -7.76 7.68
CA ALA A 94 17.65 -8.06 8.76
C ALA A 94 17.28 -6.79 9.56
N ASP A 95 18.22 -5.86 9.73
CA ASP A 95 17.97 -4.60 10.45
C ASP A 95 17.10 -3.65 9.63
N GLU A 96 17.33 -3.52 8.33
CA GLU A 96 16.45 -2.78 7.42
C GLU A 96 15.03 -3.36 7.42
N HIS A 97 14.90 -4.70 7.39
CA HIS A 97 13.59 -5.36 7.46
C HIS A 97 12.88 -5.07 8.79
N ARG A 98 13.63 -5.09 9.91
CA ARG A 98 13.09 -4.73 11.22
C ARG A 98 12.64 -3.28 11.26
N ALA A 99 13.41 -2.36 10.69
CA ALA A 99 13.04 -0.96 10.58
C ALA A 99 11.75 -0.74 9.76
N ILE A 100 11.58 -1.45 8.64
CA ILE A 100 10.34 -1.40 7.85
C ILE A 100 9.14 -1.92 8.65
N ALA A 101 9.31 -3.04 9.37
CA ALA A 101 8.25 -3.60 10.21
C ALA A 101 7.84 -2.66 11.35
N GLU A 102 8.81 -2.01 11.99
CA GLU A 102 8.55 -1.03 13.03
C GLU A 102 7.90 0.24 12.47
N ALA A 103 8.37 0.72 11.31
CA ALA A 103 7.76 1.85 10.62
C ALA A 103 6.29 1.58 10.26
N ALA A 104 5.96 0.37 9.82
CA ALA A 104 4.59 -0.02 9.51
C ALA A 104 3.69 0.03 10.74
N LYS A 105 4.18 -0.42 11.90
CA LYS A 105 3.44 -0.37 13.18
C LYS A 105 3.23 1.06 13.67
N ARG A 106 4.25 1.92 13.57
CA ARG A 106 4.22 3.28 14.12
C ARG A 106 3.45 4.27 13.25
N PHE A 107 3.57 4.17 11.93
CA PHE A 107 3.12 5.19 11.00
C PHE A 107 2.03 4.72 10.03
N GLY A 108 1.80 3.42 9.91
CA GLY A 108 0.84 2.81 9.00
C GLY A 108 -0.19 1.93 9.70
N SER A 109 -0.71 0.95 8.95
CA SER A 109 -1.67 -0.05 9.46
C SER A 109 -1.03 -1.23 10.18
N GLY A 110 0.30 -1.31 10.24
CA GLY A 110 1.05 -2.47 10.72
C GLY A 110 1.28 -3.54 9.65
N GLU A 111 0.82 -3.33 8.44
CA GLU A 111 0.96 -4.27 7.33
C GLU A 111 2.01 -3.80 6.33
N VAL A 112 2.74 -4.75 5.76
CA VAL A 112 3.73 -4.54 4.71
C VAL A 112 3.44 -5.49 3.55
N THR A 113 3.40 -4.96 2.33
CA THR A 113 3.22 -5.75 1.10
C THR A 113 4.51 -5.81 0.31
N MET A 114 4.93 -7.01 -0.08
CA MET A 114 6.00 -7.22 -1.04
C MET A 114 5.46 -7.04 -2.46
N THR A 115 6.09 -6.17 -3.24
CA THR A 115 5.64 -5.88 -4.60
C THR A 115 6.37 -6.71 -5.64
N THR A 116 5.78 -6.89 -6.81
CA THR A 116 6.43 -7.56 -7.95
C THR A 116 7.65 -6.81 -8.49
N ARG A 117 7.87 -5.56 -8.06
CA ARG A 117 9.06 -4.78 -8.39
C ARG A 117 10.15 -4.87 -7.34
N LEU A 118 10.06 -5.85 -6.45
CA LEU A 118 11.01 -6.09 -5.36
C LEU A 118 11.13 -4.91 -4.39
N THR A 119 10.12 -4.04 -4.34
CA THR A 119 9.99 -3.00 -3.32
C THR A 119 9.01 -3.44 -2.25
N MET A 120 9.08 -2.85 -1.07
CA MET A 120 8.10 -3.10 -0.01
C MET A 120 7.16 -1.89 0.09
N GLU A 121 5.89 -2.14 0.39
CA GLU A 121 4.92 -1.05 0.60
C GLU A 121 4.33 -1.15 2.00
N ILE A 122 4.55 -0.11 2.80
CA ILE A 122 3.90 0.10 4.10
C ILE A 122 2.49 0.60 3.84
N GLN A 123 1.50 -0.14 4.33
CA GLN A 123 0.10 0.12 4.04
C GLN A 123 -0.51 1.14 5.01
N GLY A 124 -1.48 1.91 4.52
CA GLY A 124 -2.39 2.68 5.35
C GLY A 124 -1.78 3.86 6.10
N VAL A 125 -0.75 4.50 5.56
CA VAL A 125 -0.05 5.65 6.15
C VAL A 125 -0.93 6.91 6.05
N PRO A 126 -1.35 7.54 7.16
CA PRO A 126 -2.03 8.83 7.12
C PRO A 126 -1.14 9.92 6.52
N TYR A 127 -1.73 10.93 5.88
CA TYR A 127 -0.98 12.03 5.26
C TYR A 127 -0.01 12.72 6.24
N VAL A 128 -0.43 12.95 7.48
CA VAL A 128 0.37 13.60 8.51
C VAL A 128 1.61 12.79 8.94
N ASN A 129 1.61 11.48 8.67
CA ASN A 129 2.71 10.59 9.02
C ASN A 129 3.74 10.44 7.88
N ILE A 130 3.55 11.08 6.72
CA ILE A 130 4.43 10.91 5.56
C ILE A 130 5.85 11.37 5.88
N GLU A 131 6.04 12.59 6.36
CA GLU A 131 7.38 13.09 6.66
C GLU A 131 8.02 12.37 7.86
N PRO A 132 7.32 12.16 9.01
CA PRO A 132 7.88 11.36 10.10
C PRO A 132 8.30 9.93 9.69
N LEU A 133 7.54 9.29 8.80
CA LEU A 133 7.89 7.98 8.25
C LEU A 133 9.17 8.05 7.42
N ARG A 134 9.30 9.06 6.56
CA ARG A 134 10.49 9.24 5.71
C ARG A 134 11.75 9.46 6.55
N GLU A 135 11.66 10.31 7.57
CA GLU A 135 12.75 10.58 8.51
C GLU A 135 13.18 9.31 9.26
N PHE A 136 12.20 8.55 9.75
CA PHE A 136 12.47 7.28 10.43
C PHE A 136 13.17 6.26 9.53
N LEU A 137 12.70 6.10 8.29
CA LEU A 137 13.34 5.19 7.33
C LEU A 137 14.74 5.66 6.93
N ALA A 138 14.94 6.96 6.78
CA ALA A 138 16.26 7.54 6.44
C ALA A 138 17.31 7.24 7.51
N GLN A 139 16.94 7.21 8.81
CA GLN A 139 17.85 6.82 9.90
C GLN A 139 18.33 5.37 9.76
N ALA A 140 17.56 4.50 9.13
CA ALA A 140 17.93 3.12 8.82
C ALA A 140 18.60 2.97 7.43
N GLY A 141 18.93 4.07 6.76
CA GLY A 141 19.50 4.05 5.41
C GLY A 141 18.51 3.68 4.30
N LEU A 142 17.22 3.71 4.61
CA LEU A 142 16.14 3.38 3.67
C LEU A 142 15.51 4.66 3.10
N GLU A 143 14.97 4.54 1.90
CA GLU A 143 14.28 5.64 1.23
C GLU A 143 12.93 5.22 0.65
N THR A 144 12.04 6.18 0.44
CA THR A 144 10.80 6.01 -0.30
C THR A 144 10.93 6.58 -1.71
N GLY A 145 10.23 5.98 -2.69
CA GLY A 145 10.34 6.44 -4.08
C GLY A 145 9.75 5.49 -5.11
N GLY A 146 10.38 5.46 -6.27
CA GLY A 146 10.09 4.50 -7.34
C GLY A 146 8.74 4.67 -8.03
N THR A 147 8.19 5.89 -8.06
CA THR A 147 6.90 6.20 -8.65
C THR A 147 7.01 7.31 -9.71
N GLY A 148 5.95 7.55 -10.46
CA GLY A 148 5.91 8.63 -11.46
C GLY A 148 6.55 8.27 -12.82
N SER A 149 6.74 9.27 -13.67
CA SER A 149 7.36 9.15 -15.00
C SER A 149 8.87 9.32 -14.90
N LYS A 150 9.52 8.36 -14.27
CA LYS A 150 10.95 8.32 -13.99
C LYS A 150 11.51 6.91 -14.22
N VAL A 151 12.79 6.75 -14.04
CA VAL A 151 13.41 5.42 -13.92
C VAL A 151 12.82 4.75 -12.67
N ARG A 152 12.38 3.51 -12.85
CA ARG A 152 11.79 2.71 -11.78
C ARG A 152 12.86 1.90 -11.06
N PRO A 153 12.62 1.47 -9.81
CA PRO A 153 13.51 0.54 -9.13
C PRO A 153 13.83 -0.65 -10.03
N VAL A 154 15.10 -1.04 -10.08
CA VAL A 154 15.58 -2.16 -10.89
C VAL A 154 14.98 -3.45 -10.32
N VAL A 155 14.58 -4.35 -11.20
CA VAL A 155 14.15 -5.70 -10.84
C VAL A 155 15.26 -6.68 -11.19
N SER A 156 15.63 -7.55 -10.27
CA SER A 156 16.66 -8.55 -10.47
C SER A 156 16.22 -9.90 -9.96
N CYS A 157 16.56 -10.97 -10.65
CA CYS A 157 16.47 -12.29 -10.05
C CYS A 157 17.60 -12.51 -9.05
N LYS A 158 17.48 -13.53 -8.18
CA LYS A 158 18.50 -13.91 -7.21
C LYS A 158 19.72 -14.65 -7.85
N GLY A 159 19.98 -14.42 -9.13
CA GLY A 159 20.94 -15.20 -9.94
C GLY A 159 22.29 -15.46 -9.29
N THR A 160 22.82 -14.46 -8.54
CA THR A 160 24.07 -14.57 -7.74
C THR A 160 24.09 -15.79 -6.82
N THR A 161 22.95 -16.11 -6.19
CA THR A 161 22.81 -17.23 -5.23
C THR A 161 22.03 -18.42 -5.78
N CYS A 162 21.71 -18.38 -7.08
CA CYS A 162 20.93 -19.41 -7.73
C CYS A 162 21.85 -20.47 -8.38
N GLN A 163 21.50 -21.75 -8.23
CA GLN A 163 22.25 -22.85 -8.86
C GLN A 163 22.35 -22.75 -10.40
N TYR A 164 21.42 -22.03 -11.04
CA TYR A 164 21.40 -21.79 -12.49
C TYR A 164 21.96 -20.42 -12.87
N GLY A 165 22.43 -19.62 -11.91
CA GLY A 165 22.96 -18.29 -12.16
C GLY A 165 24.26 -18.35 -12.97
N LEU A 166 24.31 -17.57 -14.06
CA LEU A 166 25.47 -17.46 -14.94
C LEU A 166 26.25 -16.15 -14.71
N ILE A 167 25.65 -15.20 -14.03
CA ILE A 167 26.24 -13.89 -13.75
C ILE A 167 25.90 -13.43 -12.31
N ASP A 168 26.68 -12.52 -11.78
CA ASP A 168 26.35 -11.84 -10.52
C ASP A 168 25.26 -10.78 -10.75
N THR A 169 24.01 -11.21 -10.60
CA THR A 169 22.85 -10.33 -10.79
C THR A 169 22.73 -9.26 -9.71
N PHE A 170 23.21 -9.53 -8.48
CA PHE A 170 23.14 -8.54 -7.41
C PHE A 170 24.13 -7.39 -7.66
N ALA A 171 25.39 -7.68 -7.97
CA ALA A 171 26.37 -6.64 -8.28
C ALA A 171 25.96 -5.83 -9.51
N LEU A 172 25.54 -6.48 -10.59
CA LEU A 172 25.10 -5.81 -11.81
C LEU A 172 23.88 -4.92 -11.58
N SER A 173 22.89 -5.42 -10.83
CA SER A 173 21.66 -4.65 -10.59
C SER A 173 21.89 -3.49 -9.61
N GLU A 174 22.82 -3.62 -8.69
CA GLU A 174 23.24 -2.53 -7.80
C GLU A 174 23.94 -1.41 -8.58
N GLU A 175 24.86 -1.77 -9.47
CA GLU A 175 25.52 -0.80 -10.36
C GLU A 175 24.49 -0.07 -11.24
N ILE A 176 23.53 -0.78 -11.82
CA ILE A 176 22.44 -0.19 -12.60
C ILE A 176 21.56 0.71 -11.73
N HIS A 177 21.29 0.31 -10.49
CA HIS A 177 20.52 1.10 -9.54
C HIS A 177 21.20 2.45 -9.28
N GLU A 178 22.48 2.45 -8.93
CA GLU A 178 23.24 3.67 -8.69
C GLU A 178 23.31 4.57 -9.92
N ARG A 179 23.64 4.01 -11.08
CA ARG A 179 23.80 4.79 -12.32
C ARG A 179 22.49 5.35 -12.87
N PHE A 180 21.40 4.57 -12.82
CA PHE A 180 20.16 4.92 -13.51
C PHE A 180 19.04 5.31 -12.57
N TYR A 181 18.83 4.60 -11.47
CA TYR A 181 17.76 4.97 -10.54
C TYR A 181 18.14 6.21 -9.73
N HIS A 182 19.33 6.24 -9.12
CA HIS A 182 19.84 7.39 -8.40
C HIS A 182 20.33 8.48 -9.36
N GLY A 183 21.11 8.13 -10.36
CA GLY A 183 21.69 9.10 -11.30
C GLY A 183 20.67 9.88 -12.14
N TYR A 184 19.49 9.30 -12.38
CA TYR A 184 18.39 9.95 -13.11
C TYR A 184 17.18 10.25 -12.21
N ARG A 185 17.38 10.33 -10.92
CA ARG A 185 16.31 10.54 -9.93
C ARG A 185 15.46 11.76 -10.21
N ASP A 186 16.07 12.86 -10.63
CA ASP A 186 15.41 14.13 -10.86
C ASP A 186 14.99 14.35 -12.31
N VAL A 187 15.33 13.42 -13.20
CA VAL A 187 14.97 13.48 -14.60
C VAL A 187 13.53 13.00 -14.81
N LYS A 188 12.68 13.90 -15.31
CA LYS A 188 11.33 13.55 -15.75
C LYS A 188 11.40 12.99 -17.17
N LEU A 189 10.99 11.75 -17.33
CA LEU A 189 10.89 11.06 -18.62
C LEU A 189 9.49 11.24 -19.23
N PRO A 190 9.34 11.08 -20.54
CA PRO A 190 8.02 11.06 -21.18
C PRO A 190 7.11 9.97 -20.59
N HIS A 191 7.69 8.84 -20.22
CA HIS A 191 7.01 7.72 -19.58
C HIS A 191 7.92 7.03 -18.57
N LYS A 192 7.35 6.15 -17.72
CA LYS A 192 8.12 5.32 -16.79
C LYS A 192 9.10 4.42 -17.56
N PHE A 193 10.35 4.37 -17.13
CA PHE A 193 11.36 3.47 -17.67
C PHE A 193 11.65 2.35 -16.66
N LYS A 194 11.72 1.12 -17.13
CA LYS A 194 11.89 -0.07 -16.30
C LYS A 194 13.11 -0.85 -16.78
N ILE A 195 13.94 -1.30 -15.82
CA ILE A 195 15.10 -2.15 -16.06
C ILE A 195 14.89 -3.44 -15.26
N ALA A 196 15.17 -4.57 -15.89
CA ALA A 196 15.16 -5.88 -15.25
C ALA A 196 16.41 -6.66 -15.62
N VAL A 197 16.97 -7.41 -14.65
CA VAL A 197 18.19 -8.20 -14.79
C VAL A 197 17.86 -9.67 -14.57
N GLY A 198 17.98 -10.47 -15.64
CA GLY A 198 17.87 -11.92 -15.59
C GLY A 198 19.25 -12.58 -15.55
N GLY A 199 19.45 -13.58 -14.70
CA GLY A 199 20.75 -14.24 -14.48
C GLY A 199 20.97 -15.50 -15.35
N CYS A 200 19.94 -15.98 -16.06
CA CYS A 200 20.05 -17.19 -16.90
C CYS A 200 18.83 -17.29 -17.86
N PRO A 201 18.85 -18.23 -18.83
CA PRO A 201 17.76 -18.41 -19.81
C PRO A 201 16.39 -18.78 -19.22
N ASN A 202 16.29 -19.17 -17.93
CA ASN A 202 15.01 -19.48 -17.29
C ASN A 202 14.08 -18.27 -17.16
N ASN A 203 14.57 -17.06 -17.38
CA ASN A 203 13.78 -15.83 -17.49
C ASN A 203 12.79 -15.59 -16.32
N CYS A 204 13.19 -15.86 -15.07
CA CYS A 204 12.31 -15.79 -13.88
C CYS A 204 11.72 -14.40 -13.64
N VAL A 205 12.41 -13.32 -14.03
CA VAL A 205 11.95 -11.93 -13.85
C VAL A 205 11.39 -11.31 -15.13
N LYS A 206 11.35 -12.07 -16.23
CA LYS A 206 10.84 -11.66 -17.54
C LYS A 206 11.34 -10.27 -17.94
N PRO A 207 12.67 -10.11 -18.21
CA PRO A 207 13.25 -8.83 -18.59
C PRO A 207 12.82 -8.34 -19.98
N ASP A 208 12.28 -9.20 -20.80
CA ASP A 208 11.73 -8.99 -22.17
C ASP A 208 10.24 -8.59 -22.16
#